data_f10314e670ebf9827702a02970875ee1
#
_entry.id   f10314e670ebf9827702a02970875ee1
#
_cell.length_a   1.000
_cell.length_b   1.000
_cell.length_c   1.000
_cell.angle_alpha   90.00
_cell.angle_beta   90.00
_cell.angle_gamma   90.00
#
_symmetry.space_group_name_H-M   'P 1'
#
loop_
_entity.id
_entity.type
_entity.pdbx_description
1 polymer ?
#
loop_
_entity_poly.entity_id
_entity_poly.type
_entity_poly.pdbx_seq_one_letter_code
_entity_poly.pdbx_strand_id
1 'polypeptide(L)'
;MHDKLDRLLSRVERLIDRVEVALPRNLTAPDWGQSVAFRYRKRGTGQGVLEPVRHIGAMRLQDLQEIEPQKEKIRLNTLQFVSGRPANNVLLTGARGTGKSSLIRACLHEYADQGLRLIEVDKADLIDLPDIVDLVSERAEKFIVFCDDLSFEDGEPGYKALKSILDGSVSATTPNVLVYATSNRRHLLPEYMKDNLSYTHSEDGEVHPGEVVEEKVSLSERFGLWVSFYPFSQAEYLAIVAQWLASFGVDQQAVEAARAQALVWALERGSRSGRVAYQFARDYAGKHSQ
;
A
#
# COMPACT_ATOMS: atom_id res chain seq x y z
N MET A 1 20.82 -56.35 20.73
CA MET A 1 20.01 -56.01 19.52
C MET A 1 19.14 -54.77 19.80
N HIS A 2 18.52 -54.64 20.97
CA HIS A 2 17.72 -53.48 21.40
C HIS A 2 18.51 -52.15 21.38
N ASP A 3 19.71 -52.12 21.96
CA ASP A 3 20.53 -50.88 22.04
C ASP A 3 20.93 -50.28 20.67
N LYS A 4 21.06 -51.12 19.65
CA LYS A 4 21.31 -50.68 18.26
C LYS A 4 20.05 -50.08 17.62
N LEU A 5 18.89 -50.62 17.95
CA LEU A 5 17.59 -50.14 17.45
C LEU A 5 17.25 -48.79 18.08
N ASP A 6 17.45 -48.63 19.39
CA ASP A 6 17.20 -47.40 20.12
C ASP A 6 18.09 -46.23 19.62
N ARG A 7 19.36 -46.53 19.31
CA ARG A 7 20.28 -45.54 18.71
C ARG A 7 19.86 -45.15 17.28
N LEU A 8 19.34 -46.10 16.50
CA LEU A 8 18.81 -45.82 15.15
C LEU A 8 17.55 -44.94 15.24
N LEU A 9 16.61 -45.29 16.11
CA LEU A 9 15.39 -44.50 16.33
C LEU A 9 15.72 -43.05 16.74
N SER A 10 16.59 -42.88 17.75
CA SER A 10 17.00 -41.53 18.17
C SER A 10 17.76 -40.73 17.10
N ARG A 11 18.36 -41.43 16.14
CA ARG A 11 19.03 -40.76 15.01
C ARG A 11 18.04 -40.36 13.91
N VAL A 12 17.00 -41.18 13.70
CA VAL A 12 15.88 -40.88 12.77
C VAL A 12 15.06 -39.73 13.31
N GLU A 13 14.69 -39.76 14.62
CA GLU A 13 13.97 -38.63 15.25
C GLU A 13 14.73 -37.32 15.09
N ARG A 14 16.01 -37.28 15.40
CA ARG A 14 16.84 -36.06 15.18
C ARG A 14 16.95 -35.66 13.73
N LEU A 15 16.84 -36.57 12.80
CA LEU A 15 16.85 -36.26 11.35
C LEU A 15 15.51 -35.71 10.90
N ILE A 16 14.42 -36.27 11.44
CA ILE A 16 13.05 -35.74 11.23
C ILE A 16 12.96 -34.31 11.77
N ASP A 17 13.37 -34.06 13.01
CA ASP A 17 13.39 -32.71 13.60
C ASP A 17 14.17 -31.71 12.75
N ARG A 18 15.31 -32.14 12.18
CA ARG A 18 16.12 -31.29 11.30
C ARG A 18 15.47 -31.06 9.94
N VAL A 19 14.77 -32.04 9.42
CA VAL A 19 14.01 -31.92 8.16
C VAL A 19 12.78 -31.05 8.37
N GLU A 20 12.05 -31.20 9.48
CA GLU A 20 10.91 -30.35 9.82
C GLU A 20 11.30 -28.88 9.98
N VAL A 21 12.46 -28.60 10.55
CA VAL A 21 13.01 -27.22 10.62
C VAL A 21 13.42 -26.68 9.23
N ALA A 22 13.81 -27.56 8.30
CA ALA A 22 14.24 -27.22 6.95
C ALA A 22 13.08 -27.16 5.93
N LEU A 23 11.93 -27.79 6.27
CA LEU A 23 10.73 -27.69 5.43
C LEU A 23 10.16 -26.27 5.49
N PRO A 24 9.73 -25.69 4.35
CA PRO A 24 9.03 -24.42 4.36
C PRO A 24 7.77 -24.60 5.22
N ARG A 25 7.70 -23.82 6.30
CA ARG A 25 6.50 -23.79 7.15
C ARG A 25 5.40 -23.09 6.36
N ASN A 26 4.22 -23.69 6.29
CA ASN A 26 3.06 -23.03 5.70
C ASN A 26 2.78 -21.72 6.45
N LEU A 27 2.36 -20.69 5.69
CA LEU A 27 1.93 -19.43 6.27
C LEU A 27 0.82 -19.69 7.28
N THR A 28 1.05 -19.32 8.55
CA THR A 28 0.08 -19.54 9.62
C THR A 28 -0.78 -18.30 9.83
N ALA A 29 -2.07 -18.52 10.04
CA ALA A 29 -3.00 -17.45 10.36
C ALA A 29 -2.63 -16.79 11.69
N PRO A 30 -2.60 -15.45 11.77
CA PRO A 30 -2.45 -14.75 13.04
C PRO A 30 -3.73 -14.86 13.86
N ASP A 31 -3.67 -14.42 15.11
CA ASP A 31 -4.89 -14.12 15.85
C ASP A 31 -5.50 -12.81 15.33
N TRP A 32 -6.55 -12.94 14.53
CA TRP A 32 -7.24 -11.83 13.89
C TRP A 32 -7.95 -10.87 14.85
N GLY A 33 -8.15 -11.29 16.11
CA GLY A 33 -8.70 -10.44 17.18
C GLY A 33 -7.72 -9.42 17.74
N GLN A 34 -6.41 -9.60 17.52
CA GLN A 34 -5.37 -8.71 18.09
C GLN A 34 -5.27 -7.36 17.39
N SER A 35 -5.66 -7.26 16.12
CA SER A 35 -5.57 -6.01 15.35
C SER A 35 -6.51 -6.03 14.15
N VAL A 36 -6.80 -4.84 13.62
CA VAL A 36 -7.47 -4.67 12.32
C VAL A 36 -6.47 -4.49 11.17
N ALA A 37 -5.18 -4.36 11.48
CA ALA A 37 -4.09 -4.26 10.51
C ALA A 37 -2.98 -5.26 10.84
N PHE A 38 -2.44 -5.87 9.80
CA PHE A 38 -1.35 -6.83 9.86
C PHE A 38 -0.26 -6.44 8.88
N ARG A 39 0.99 -6.80 9.19
CA ARG A 39 2.10 -6.64 8.27
C ARG A 39 2.71 -7.99 7.98
N TYR A 40 2.84 -8.30 6.70
CA TYR A 40 3.59 -9.46 6.26
C TYR A 40 5.09 -9.19 6.39
N ARG A 41 5.82 -10.10 7.00
CA ARG A 41 7.27 -10.02 7.15
C ARG A 41 7.92 -11.37 6.91
N LYS A 42 8.91 -11.39 6.04
CA LYS A 42 9.74 -12.57 5.80
C LYS A 42 10.98 -12.50 6.69
N ARG A 43 11.22 -13.53 7.48
CA ARG A 43 12.41 -13.66 8.34
C ARG A 43 13.27 -14.80 7.81
N GLY A 44 14.44 -14.47 7.24
CA GLY A 44 15.36 -15.46 6.67
C GLY A 44 14.86 -16.06 5.35
N THR A 45 15.20 -17.34 5.11
CA THR A 45 14.87 -18.07 3.86
C THR A 45 13.51 -18.78 3.89
N GLY A 46 12.78 -18.70 5.00
CA GLY A 46 11.47 -19.33 5.17
C GLY A 46 10.31 -18.46 4.68
N GLN A 47 9.09 -18.99 4.80
CA GLN A 47 7.86 -18.20 4.62
C GLN A 47 7.77 -17.09 5.67
N GLY A 48 7.06 -16.02 5.31
CA GLY A 48 6.83 -14.91 6.20
C GLY A 48 5.76 -15.19 7.25
N VAL A 49 5.54 -14.23 8.10
CA VAL A 49 4.49 -14.24 9.13
C VAL A 49 3.67 -12.96 9.04
N LEU A 50 2.39 -13.05 9.38
CA LEU A 50 1.52 -11.88 9.55
C LEU A 50 1.62 -11.39 11.00
N GLU A 51 2.27 -10.25 11.19
CA GLU A 51 2.42 -9.62 12.50
C GLU A 51 1.32 -8.58 12.72
N PRO A 52 0.58 -8.60 13.87
CA PRO A 52 -0.42 -7.59 14.16
C PRO A 52 0.23 -6.21 14.36
N VAL A 53 -0.33 -5.18 13.74
CA VAL A 53 0.10 -3.80 13.92
C VAL A 53 -0.54 -3.25 15.19
N ARG A 54 0.27 -2.98 16.22
CA ARG A 54 -0.21 -2.54 17.54
C ARG A 54 -0.67 -1.08 17.56
N HIS A 55 -0.02 -0.23 16.75
CA HIS A 55 -0.31 1.20 16.69
C HIS A 55 -0.62 1.58 15.24
N ILE A 56 -1.89 1.63 14.93
CA ILE A 56 -2.37 2.13 13.63
C ILE A 56 -2.41 3.65 13.74
N GLY A 57 -1.84 4.37 12.75
CA GLY A 57 -1.84 5.83 12.75
C GLY A 57 -3.25 6.39 12.88
N ALA A 58 -3.45 7.39 13.72
CA ALA A 58 -4.76 7.92 14.11
C ALA A 58 -5.47 8.76 13.02
N MET A 59 -4.88 8.89 11.83
CA MET A 59 -5.41 9.73 10.74
C MET A 59 -6.76 9.23 10.25
N ARG A 60 -7.73 10.12 10.16
CA ARG A 60 -9.10 9.86 9.70
C ARG A 60 -9.38 10.53 8.36
N LEU A 61 -10.46 10.17 7.69
CA LEU A 61 -10.85 10.76 6.41
C LEU A 61 -11.05 12.29 6.49
N GLN A 62 -11.55 12.80 7.61
CA GLN A 62 -11.73 14.24 7.86
C GLN A 62 -10.41 15.01 7.97
N ASP A 63 -9.31 14.36 8.33
CA ASP A 63 -8.00 14.99 8.48
C ASP A 63 -7.28 15.19 7.13
N LEU A 64 -7.78 14.55 6.08
CA LEU A 64 -7.25 14.62 4.74
C LEU A 64 -8.00 15.70 3.94
N GLN A 65 -7.33 16.82 3.71
CA GLN A 65 -7.87 17.98 3.01
C GLN A 65 -7.26 18.13 1.61
N GLU A 66 -7.97 18.87 0.75
CA GLU A 66 -7.54 19.22 -0.61
C GLU A 66 -7.39 18.00 -1.55
N ILE A 67 -8.05 16.88 -1.19
CA ILE A 67 -8.12 15.65 -1.99
C ILE A 67 -9.54 15.06 -2.00
N GLU A 68 -10.56 15.89 -1.91
CA GLU A 68 -11.97 15.47 -1.80
C GLU A 68 -12.42 14.54 -2.94
N PRO A 69 -12.10 14.80 -4.21
CA PRO A 69 -12.49 13.90 -5.31
C PRO A 69 -11.83 12.52 -5.21
N GLN A 70 -10.55 12.48 -4.81
CA GLN A 70 -9.82 11.22 -4.61
C GLN A 70 -10.38 10.46 -3.40
N LYS A 71 -10.61 11.18 -2.30
CA LYS A 71 -11.16 10.65 -1.07
C LYS A 71 -12.53 10.01 -1.29
N GLU A 72 -13.43 10.68 -2.00
CA GLU A 72 -14.76 10.16 -2.27
C GLU A 72 -14.73 8.88 -3.14
N LYS A 73 -13.90 8.84 -4.19
CA LYS A 73 -13.74 7.65 -5.02
C LYS A 73 -13.28 6.42 -4.22
N ILE A 74 -12.26 6.60 -3.37
CA ILE A 74 -11.71 5.49 -2.58
C ILE A 74 -12.68 5.08 -1.48
N ARG A 75 -13.32 6.05 -0.81
CA ARG A 75 -14.36 5.81 0.20
C ARG A 75 -15.50 4.97 -0.36
N LEU A 76 -16.04 5.36 -1.53
CA LEU A 76 -17.14 4.64 -2.18
C LEU A 76 -16.74 3.23 -2.58
N ASN A 77 -15.57 3.04 -3.21
CA ASN A 77 -15.07 1.72 -3.58
C ASN A 77 -14.90 0.81 -2.35
N THR A 78 -14.35 1.37 -1.25
CA THR A 78 -14.17 0.62 0.00
C THR A 78 -15.53 0.29 0.66
N LEU A 79 -16.48 1.23 0.64
CA LEU A 79 -17.85 0.99 1.13
C LEU A 79 -18.56 -0.11 0.33
N GLN A 80 -18.44 -0.11 -1.00
CA GLN A 80 -18.95 -1.19 -1.84
C GLN A 80 -18.38 -2.53 -1.41
N PHE A 81 -17.07 -2.61 -1.24
CA PHE A 81 -16.36 -3.82 -0.85
C PHE A 81 -16.82 -4.37 0.50
N VAL A 82 -16.85 -3.56 1.56
CA VAL A 82 -17.28 -4.02 2.89
C VAL A 82 -18.76 -4.39 2.93
N SER A 83 -19.59 -3.77 2.06
CA SER A 83 -21.01 -4.10 1.89
C SER A 83 -21.23 -5.36 1.04
N GLY A 84 -20.19 -6.09 0.62
CA GLY A 84 -20.30 -7.28 -0.23
C GLY A 84 -20.74 -7.00 -1.67
N ARG A 85 -20.66 -5.74 -2.13
CA ARG A 85 -20.96 -5.33 -3.50
C ARG A 85 -19.68 -5.38 -4.37
N PRO A 86 -19.79 -5.48 -5.70
CA PRO A 86 -18.64 -5.42 -6.59
C PRO A 86 -17.80 -4.16 -6.36
N ALA A 87 -16.50 -4.33 -6.21
CA ALA A 87 -15.52 -3.27 -6.03
C ALA A 87 -14.21 -3.62 -6.75
N ASN A 88 -13.38 -2.62 -7.01
CA ASN A 88 -12.19 -2.76 -7.83
C ASN A 88 -10.91 -2.77 -6.99
N ASN A 89 -9.87 -3.43 -7.50
CA ASN A 89 -8.50 -3.17 -7.09
C ASN A 89 -8.13 -1.71 -7.39
N VAL A 90 -7.31 -1.10 -6.55
CA VAL A 90 -7.04 0.35 -6.56
C VAL A 90 -5.57 0.65 -6.74
N LEU A 91 -5.25 1.54 -7.67
CA LEU A 91 -3.92 2.13 -7.83
C LEU A 91 -3.99 3.64 -7.60
N LEU A 92 -3.26 4.12 -6.59
CA LEU A 92 -3.08 5.54 -6.28
C LEU A 92 -1.72 6.01 -6.78
N THR A 93 -1.69 6.90 -7.76
CA THR A 93 -0.43 7.40 -8.35
C THR A 93 -0.22 8.89 -8.09
N GLY A 94 1.01 9.36 -8.18
CA GLY A 94 1.33 10.79 -8.17
C GLY A 94 2.28 11.24 -7.07
N ALA A 95 2.34 12.54 -6.83
CA ALA A 95 3.38 13.17 -6.03
C ALA A 95 3.50 12.61 -4.59
N ARG A 96 4.73 12.60 -4.07
CA ARG A 96 5.01 12.16 -2.68
C ARG A 96 4.38 13.12 -1.66
N GLY A 97 3.87 12.54 -0.58
CA GLY A 97 3.33 13.32 0.54
C GLY A 97 1.96 13.97 0.28
N THR A 98 1.23 13.55 -0.76
CA THR A 98 -0.13 14.03 -1.10
C THR A 98 -1.26 13.28 -0.39
N GLY A 99 -0.94 12.34 0.50
CA GLY A 99 -1.95 11.64 1.30
C GLY A 99 -2.37 10.26 0.79
N LYS A 100 -1.77 9.72 -0.30
CA LYS A 100 -2.14 8.40 -0.88
C LYS A 100 -2.24 7.28 0.15
N SER A 101 -1.14 6.97 0.82
CA SER A 101 -1.09 5.90 1.84
C SER A 101 -1.92 6.23 3.08
N SER A 102 -2.02 7.53 3.43
CA SER A 102 -2.85 8.00 4.53
C SER A 102 -4.33 7.79 4.27
N LEU A 103 -4.78 7.96 3.02
CA LEU A 103 -6.17 7.74 2.63
C LEU A 103 -6.58 6.27 2.79
N ILE A 104 -5.72 5.33 2.41
CA ILE A 104 -5.99 3.89 2.59
C ILE A 104 -6.11 3.54 4.09
N ARG A 105 -5.19 4.07 4.92
CA ARG A 105 -5.27 3.87 6.39
C ARG A 105 -6.47 4.55 7.02
N ALA A 106 -6.89 5.71 6.52
CA ALA A 106 -8.10 6.38 6.97
C ALA A 106 -9.38 5.58 6.63
N CYS A 107 -9.42 4.95 5.45
CA CYS A 107 -10.50 4.01 5.10
C CYS A 107 -10.54 2.78 6.01
N LEU A 108 -9.37 2.26 6.43
CA LEU A 108 -9.34 1.18 7.42
C LEU A 108 -10.02 1.61 8.73
N HIS A 109 -9.69 2.79 9.24
CA HIS A 109 -10.33 3.32 10.46
C HIS A 109 -11.85 3.47 10.32
N GLU A 110 -12.30 3.93 9.15
CA GLU A 110 -13.74 4.15 8.89
C GLU A 110 -14.53 2.85 8.84
N TYR A 111 -13.93 1.76 8.32
CA TYR A 111 -14.66 0.52 8.02
C TYR A 111 -14.21 -0.70 8.83
N ALA A 112 -13.27 -0.54 9.78
CA ALA A 112 -12.78 -1.65 10.60
C ALA A 112 -13.90 -2.36 11.39
N ASP A 113 -14.87 -1.59 11.92
CA ASP A 113 -16.01 -2.10 12.66
C ASP A 113 -17.02 -2.84 11.75
N GLN A 114 -16.95 -2.60 10.44
CA GLN A 114 -17.71 -3.32 9.42
C GLN A 114 -16.97 -4.55 8.87
N GLY A 115 -15.92 -5.00 9.55
CA GLY A 115 -15.16 -6.19 9.20
C GLY A 115 -14.01 -5.97 8.22
N LEU A 116 -13.64 -4.70 7.93
CA LEU A 116 -12.45 -4.45 7.11
C LEU A 116 -11.17 -4.76 7.89
N ARG A 117 -10.25 -5.42 7.20
CA ARG A 117 -8.88 -5.71 7.67
C ARG A 117 -7.87 -5.27 6.62
N LEU A 118 -6.68 -4.91 7.05
CA LEU A 118 -5.60 -4.50 6.15
C LEU A 118 -4.37 -5.37 6.36
N ILE A 119 -3.78 -5.86 5.27
CA ILE A 119 -2.52 -6.59 5.26
C ILE A 119 -1.52 -5.76 4.46
N GLU A 120 -0.54 -5.16 5.13
CA GLU A 120 0.57 -4.44 4.49
C GLU A 120 1.62 -5.45 4.03
N VAL A 121 1.97 -5.40 2.75
CA VAL A 121 2.97 -6.28 2.11
C VAL A 121 4.02 -5.40 1.45
N ASP A 122 5.28 -5.61 1.82
CA ASP A 122 6.40 -4.92 1.18
C ASP A 122 6.60 -5.44 -0.25
N LYS A 123 7.05 -4.56 -1.16
CA LYS A 123 7.32 -4.89 -2.55
C LYS A 123 8.18 -6.16 -2.72
N ALA A 124 9.21 -6.31 -1.90
CA ALA A 124 10.12 -7.45 -1.94
C ALA A 124 9.44 -8.79 -1.63
N ASP A 125 8.34 -8.77 -0.92
CA ASP A 125 7.61 -9.94 -0.45
C ASP A 125 6.36 -10.25 -1.29
N LEU A 126 6.11 -9.50 -2.38
CA LEU A 126 4.96 -9.71 -3.26
C LEU A 126 4.92 -11.09 -3.93
N ILE A 127 6.04 -11.77 -4.01
CA ILE A 127 6.10 -13.15 -4.52
C ILE A 127 5.23 -14.11 -3.69
N ASP A 128 5.04 -13.80 -2.41
CA ASP A 128 4.25 -14.61 -1.48
C ASP A 128 2.76 -14.15 -1.43
N LEU A 129 2.37 -13.20 -2.29
CA LEU A 129 1.00 -12.67 -2.34
C LEU A 129 -0.08 -13.74 -2.56
N PRO A 130 0.11 -14.76 -3.43
CA PRO A 130 -0.85 -15.86 -3.56
C PRO A 130 -1.11 -16.59 -2.24
N ASP A 131 -0.06 -16.92 -1.47
CA ASP A 131 -0.18 -17.62 -0.19
C ASP A 131 -0.93 -16.76 0.85
N ILE A 132 -0.72 -15.43 0.82
CA ILE A 132 -1.44 -14.49 1.68
C ILE A 132 -2.93 -14.46 1.32
N VAL A 133 -3.25 -14.42 0.03
CA VAL A 133 -4.64 -14.42 -0.46
C VAL A 133 -5.33 -15.73 -0.10
N ASP A 134 -4.69 -16.87 -0.31
CA ASP A 134 -5.22 -18.19 0.03
C ASP A 134 -5.51 -18.32 1.52
N LEU A 135 -4.63 -17.80 2.37
CA LEU A 135 -4.80 -17.82 3.83
C LEU A 135 -6.09 -17.14 4.32
N VAL A 136 -6.54 -16.09 3.60
CA VAL A 136 -7.71 -15.29 4.00
C VAL A 136 -8.95 -15.56 3.14
N SER A 137 -8.85 -16.38 2.11
CA SER A 137 -9.88 -16.59 1.08
C SER A 137 -11.23 -17.04 1.64
N GLU A 138 -11.23 -17.90 2.66
CA GLU A 138 -12.44 -18.47 3.26
C GLU A 138 -12.96 -17.67 4.47
N ARG A 139 -12.37 -16.52 4.78
CA ARG A 139 -12.76 -15.72 5.93
C ARG A 139 -13.97 -14.82 5.63
N ALA A 140 -14.74 -14.54 6.65
CA ALA A 140 -15.90 -13.65 6.57
C ALA A 140 -15.52 -12.17 6.45
N GLU A 141 -14.37 -11.79 6.99
CA GLU A 141 -13.87 -10.40 6.95
C GLU A 141 -13.45 -10.01 5.53
N LYS A 142 -13.41 -8.72 5.27
CA LYS A 142 -12.93 -8.12 4.02
C LYS A 142 -11.49 -7.65 4.18
N PHE A 143 -10.60 -8.07 3.29
CA PHE A 143 -9.18 -7.80 3.36
C PHE A 143 -8.72 -6.88 2.24
N ILE A 144 -8.07 -5.78 2.59
CA ILE A 144 -7.29 -4.98 1.66
C ILE A 144 -5.82 -5.39 1.83
N VAL A 145 -5.24 -5.98 0.77
CA VAL A 145 -3.79 -6.14 0.68
C VAL A 145 -3.21 -4.82 0.20
N PHE A 146 -2.41 -4.20 1.04
CA PHE A 146 -1.86 -2.88 0.80
C PHE A 146 -0.38 -2.93 0.44
N CYS A 147 -0.04 -2.43 -0.76
CA CYS A 147 1.33 -2.32 -1.26
C CYS A 147 1.70 -0.83 -1.37
N ASP A 148 2.53 -0.34 -0.44
CA ASP A 148 2.96 1.07 -0.42
C ASP A 148 4.20 1.29 -1.30
N ASP A 149 4.24 2.43 -1.99
CA ASP A 149 5.35 2.87 -2.89
C ASP A 149 5.75 1.82 -3.94
N LEU A 150 4.75 1.23 -4.59
CA LEU A 150 4.93 0.18 -5.58
C LEU A 150 5.63 0.72 -6.84
N SER A 151 6.71 0.08 -7.21
CA SER A 151 7.41 0.32 -8.47
C SER A 151 8.25 -0.92 -8.79
N PHE A 152 8.30 -1.34 -10.05
CA PHE A 152 9.04 -2.52 -10.46
C PHE A 152 10.19 -2.13 -11.38
N GLU A 153 11.25 -2.93 -11.33
CA GLU A 153 12.27 -3.01 -12.38
C GLU A 153 11.94 -4.23 -13.27
N ASP A 154 12.55 -4.26 -14.46
CA ASP A 154 12.30 -5.35 -15.42
C ASP A 154 12.68 -6.72 -14.81
N GLY A 155 11.77 -7.69 -14.88
CA GLY A 155 12.02 -9.05 -14.43
C GLY A 155 11.84 -9.34 -12.94
N GLU A 156 11.37 -8.38 -12.14
CA GLU A 156 11.12 -8.63 -10.71
C GLU A 156 10.02 -9.71 -10.50
N PRO A 157 10.28 -10.75 -9.67
CA PRO A 157 9.31 -11.83 -9.45
C PRO A 157 7.96 -11.35 -8.88
N GLY A 158 7.97 -10.33 -8.02
CA GLY A 158 6.76 -9.74 -7.43
C GLY A 158 5.80 -9.16 -8.46
N TYR A 159 6.31 -8.69 -9.61
CA TYR A 159 5.47 -8.23 -10.72
C TYR A 159 4.55 -9.34 -11.24
N LYS A 160 5.08 -10.55 -11.47
CA LYS A 160 4.30 -11.68 -12.00
C LYS A 160 3.25 -12.16 -11.00
N ALA A 161 3.59 -12.20 -9.71
CA ALA A 161 2.67 -12.58 -8.66
C ALA A 161 1.51 -11.59 -8.55
N LEU A 162 1.81 -10.29 -8.53
CA LEU A 162 0.78 -9.25 -8.51
C LEU A 162 -0.12 -9.30 -9.76
N LYS A 163 0.48 -9.44 -10.94
CA LYS A 163 -0.26 -9.58 -12.22
C LYS A 163 -1.24 -10.74 -12.14
N SER A 164 -0.81 -11.92 -11.68
CA SER A 164 -1.67 -13.10 -11.54
C SER A 164 -2.87 -12.88 -10.64
N ILE A 165 -2.69 -12.16 -9.52
CA ILE A 165 -3.78 -11.85 -8.58
C ILE A 165 -4.75 -10.82 -9.19
N LEU A 166 -4.25 -9.80 -9.89
CA LEU A 166 -5.10 -8.78 -10.51
C LEU A 166 -5.90 -9.32 -11.71
N ASP A 167 -5.34 -10.26 -12.47
CA ASP A 167 -6.02 -10.90 -13.63
C ASP A 167 -7.11 -11.89 -13.18
N GLY A 168 -7.13 -12.27 -11.91
CA GLY A 168 -7.89 -13.42 -11.46
C GLY A 168 -7.25 -14.71 -11.97
N SER A 169 -6.43 -15.37 -11.16
CA SER A 169 -5.90 -16.69 -11.51
C SER A 169 -7.03 -17.70 -11.69
N VAL A 170 -6.70 -18.92 -12.15
CA VAL A 170 -7.63 -20.06 -12.36
C VAL A 170 -8.50 -20.38 -11.12
N SER A 171 -8.06 -20.02 -9.93
CA SER A 171 -8.90 -19.90 -8.73
C SER A 171 -9.78 -18.65 -8.87
N ALA A 172 -11.09 -18.82 -8.73
CA ALA A 172 -12.08 -17.76 -8.77
C ALA A 172 -11.60 -16.53 -7.96
N THR A 173 -11.86 -15.34 -8.49
CA THR A 173 -11.58 -14.08 -7.78
C THR A 173 -12.06 -14.19 -6.34
N THR A 174 -11.15 -14.04 -5.39
CA THR A 174 -11.44 -14.15 -3.96
C THR A 174 -12.30 -12.97 -3.55
N PRO A 175 -13.61 -13.13 -3.30
CA PRO A 175 -14.58 -12.03 -3.19
C PRO A 175 -14.39 -11.18 -1.93
N ASN A 176 -13.52 -11.61 -1.03
CA ASN A 176 -13.21 -10.92 0.22
C ASN A 176 -11.82 -10.29 0.24
N VAL A 177 -11.10 -10.24 -0.91
CA VAL A 177 -9.77 -9.62 -1.01
C VAL A 177 -9.73 -8.59 -2.13
N LEU A 178 -9.19 -7.41 -1.85
CA LEU A 178 -8.81 -6.40 -2.84
C LEU A 178 -7.35 -5.98 -2.65
N VAL A 179 -6.69 -5.62 -3.73
CA VAL A 179 -5.35 -5.04 -3.71
C VAL A 179 -5.45 -3.53 -3.86
N TYR A 180 -4.92 -2.80 -2.88
CA TYR A 180 -4.73 -1.35 -2.94
C TYR A 180 -3.24 -1.06 -3.00
N ALA A 181 -2.80 -0.35 -4.03
CA ALA A 181 -1.40 0.02 -4.21
C ALA A 181 -1.22 1.52 -4.31
N THR A 182 -0.08 2.02 -3.83
CA THR A 182 0.35 3.40 -4.11
C THR A 182 1.61 3.39 -4.94
N SER A 183 1.79 4.41 -5.78
CA SER A 183 3.02 4.63 -6.53
C SER A 183 3.34 6.12 -6.62
N ASN A 184 4.62 6.43 -6.59
CA ASN A 184 5.10 7.78 -6.89
C ASN A 184 5.41 7.97 -8.38
N ARG A 185 5.32 6.91 -9.17
CA ARG A 185 5.42 6.91 -10.63
C ARG A 185 4.02 6.89 -11.23
N ARG A 186 3.86 7.44 -12.44
CA ARG A 186 2.61 7.35 -13.18
C ARG A 186 2.35 5.92 -13.64
N HIS A 187 3.37 5.25 -14.14
CA HIS A 187 3.36 3.84 -14.47
C HIS A 187 4.23 3.06 -13.49
N LEU A 188 3.85 1.82 -13.19
CA LEU A 188 4.52 0.98 -12.17
C LEU A 188 5.91 0.52 -12.59
N LEU A 189 6.19 0.48 -13.90
CA LEU A 189 7.50 0.16 -14.48
C LEU A 189 8.20 1.44 -14.96
N PRO A 190 9.55 1.48 -15.00
CA PRO A 190 10.30 2.64 -15.47
C PRO A 190 10.03 2.91 -16.96
N GLU A 191 9.82 4.17 -17.30
CA GLU A 191 9.82 4.64 -18.68
C GLU A 191 11.27 5.00 -19.04
N TYR A 192 11.96 4.15 -19.79
CA TYR A 192 13.31 4.46 -20.28
C TYR A 192 13.22 5.28 -21.56
N MET A 193 14.15 6.23 -21.76
CA MET A 193 14.24 6.98 -23.03
C MET A 193 14.40 6.06 -24.26
N LYS A 194 14.96 4.85 -24.07
CA LYS A 194 15.03 3.83 -25.13
C LYS A 194 13.67 3.31 -25.56
N ASP A 195 12.69 3.31 -24.68
CA ASP A 195 11.33 2.83 -24.98
C ASP A 195 10.63 3.81 -25.93
N ASN A 196 10.92 5.12 -25.80
CA ASN A 196 10.42 6.14 -26.73
C ASN A 196 11.05 6.04 -28.14
N LEU A 197 12.18 5.35 -28.29
CA LEU A 197 12.82 5.08 -29.57
C LEU A 197 12.32 3.77 -30.22
N SER A 198 11.58 2.94 -29.48
CA SER A 198 11.02 1.67 -29.95
C SER A 198 9.63 1.82 -30.58
N TYR A 199 9.09 3.04 -30.66
CA TYR A 199 7.88 3.30 -31.44
C TYR A 199 8.17 3.04 -32.92
N THR A 200 7.63 1.95 -33.45
CA THR A 200 7.65 1.68 -34.89
C THR A 200 6.43 2.33 -35.53
N HIS A 201 6.66 3.11 -36.56
CA HIS A 201 5.59 3.57 -37.46
C HIS A 201 5.24 2.41 -38.38
N SER A 202 4.00 1.93 -38.33
CA SER A 202 3.48 1.08 -39.40
C SER A 202 3.27 1.91 -40.68
N GLU A 203 3.26 1.23 -41.84
CA GLU A 203 3.00 1.87 -43.14
C GLU A 203 1.65 2.61 -43.19
N ASP A 204 0.72 2.30 -42.28
CA ASP A 204 -0.60 2.93 -42.13
C ASP A 204 -0.61 4.16 -41.21
N GLY A 205 0.56 4.59 -40.69
CA GLY A 205 0.69 5.78 -39.85
C GLY A 205 0.27 5.60 -38.39
N GLU A 206 -0.09 4.39 -37.96
CA GLU A 206 -0.33 4.07 -36.56
C GLU A 206 0.99 3.86 -35.81
N VAL A 207 1.09 4.46 -34.62
CA VAL A 207 2.25 4.33 -33.73
C VAL A 207 1.96 3.20 -32.77
N HIS A 208 2.65 2.07 -32.96
CA HIS A 208 2.57 0.96 -32.01
C HIS A 208 3.68 1.09 -30.95
N PRO A 209 3.33 1.09 -29.65
CA PRO A 209 4.31 0.99 -28.59
C PRO A 209 5.07 -0.35 -28.75
N GLY A 210 6.37 -0.37 -28.47
CA GLY A 210 7.10 -1.65 -28.42
C GLY A 210 6.53 -2.57 -27.34
N GLU A 211 6.65 -3.90 -27.51
CA GLU A 211 6.14 -4.94 -26.59
C GLU A 211 6.44 -4.65 -25.11
N VAL A 212 7.62 -4.06 -24.83
CA VAL A 212 8.04 -3.69 -23.49
C VAL A 212 7.20 -2.54 -22.91
N VAL A 213 6.76 -1.60 -23.74
CA VAL A 213 5.89 -0.48 -23.30
C VAL A 213 4.48 -0.99 -23.04
N GLU A 214 3.97 -1.88 -23.88
CA GLU A 214 2.66 -2.53 -23.69
C GLU A 214 2.63 -3.33 -22.38
N GLU A 215 3.69 -4.06 -22.05
CA GLU A 215 3.78 -4.80 -20.80
C GLU A 215 3.81 -3.85 -19.58
N LYS A 216 4.48 -2.70 -19.69
CA LYS A 216 4.58 -1.69 -18.63
C LYS A 216 3.26 -0.99 -18.32
N VAL A 217 2.48 -0.65 -19.34
CA VAL A 217 1.14 -0.07 -19.21
C VAL A 217 0.16 -1.10 -18.67
N SER A 218 0.27 -2.32 -19.16
CA SER A 218 -0.60 -3.47 -18.91
C SER A 218 -0.87 -3.78 -17.42
N LEU A 219 0.12 -3.64 -16.50
CA LEU A 219 -0.12 -3.89 -15.08
C LEU A 219 -0.97 -2.80 -14.42
N SER A 220 -0.72 -1.55 -14.78
CA SER A 220 -1.48 -0.41 -14.22
C SER A 220 -2.96 -0.46 -14.65
N GLU A 221 -3.24 -0.91 -15.87
CA GLU A 221 -4.59 -1.05 -16.42
C GLU A 221 -5.41 -2.16 -15.75
N ARG A 222 -4.73 -3.14 -15.12
CA ARG A 222 -5.41 -4.22 -14.37
C ARG A 222 -6.02 -3.76 -13.05
N PHE A 223 -5.63 -2.57 -12.58
CA PHE A 223 -6.33 -1.93 -11.48
C PHE A 223 -7.60 -1.27 -12.03
N GLY A 224 -8.76 -1.81 -11.66
CA GLY A 224 -10.05 -1.31 -12.14
C GLY A 224 -10.38 0.13 -11.67
N LEU A 225 -9.71 0.62 -10.64
CA LEU A 225 -9.82 2.00 -10.18
C LEU A 225 -8.43 2.64 -10.05
N TRP A 226 -8.15 3.61 -10.93
CA TRP A 226 -6.92 4.39 -10.91
C TRP A 226 -7.20 5.83 -10.50
N VAL A 227 -6.51 6.31 -9.48
CA VAL A 227 -6.70 7.66 -8.92
C VAL A 227 -5.37 8.39 -8.84
N SER A 228 -5.30 9.55 -9.51
CA SER A 228 -4.10 10.38 -9.57
C SER A 228 -4.12 11.48 -8.51
N PHE A 229 -2.95 11.72 -7.91
CA PHE A 229 -2.71 12.76 -6.92
C PHE A 229 -1.69 13.75 -7.48
N TYR A 230 -2.02 15.02 -7.40
CA TYR A 230 -1.20 16.12 -7.92
C TYR A 230 -0.50 16.86 -6.78
N PRO A 231 0.64 17.53 -7.04
CA PRO A 231 1.24 18.42 -6.06
C PRO A 231 0.26 19.52 -5.66
N PHE A 232 0.24 19.88 -4.40
CA PHE A 232 -0.61 20.97 -3.91
C PHE A 232 -0.14 22.33 -4.42
N SER A 233 -1.09 23.17 -4.81
CA SER A 233 -0.89 24.59 -5.02
C SER A 233 -0.47 25.28 -3.71
N GLN A 234 -0.05 26.54 -3.81
CA GLN A 234 0.29 27.31 -2.61
C GLN A 234 -0.91 27.51 -1.68
N ALA A 235 -2.10 27.73 -2.24
CA ALA A 235 -3.33 27.93 -1.49
C ALA A 235 -3.74 26.65 -0.74
N GLU A 236 -3.75 25.50 -1.42
CA GLU A 236 -4.05 24.20 -0.83
C GLU A 236 -3.04 23.82 0.26
N TYR A 237 -1.74 24.04 0.03
CA TYR A 237 -0.71 23.81 1.04
C TYR A 237 -0.96 24.63 2.31
N LEU A 238 -1.28 25.93 2.16
CA LEU A 238 -1.56 26.80 3.31
C LEU A 238 -2.88 26.43 4.02
N ALA A 239 -3.89 25.94 3.30
CA ALA A 239 -5.12 25.41 3.89
C ALA A 239 -4.82 24.18 4.76
N ILE A 240 -4.01 23.24 4.27
CA ILE A 240 -3.57 22.07 5.03
C ILE A 240 -2.77 22.46 6.26
N VAL A 241 -1.87 23.46 6.15
CA VAL A 241 -1.11 23.99 7.28
C VAL A 241 -2.06 24.56 8.33
N ALA A 242 -3.01 25.41 7.92
CA ALA A 242 -3.98 26.04 8.82
C ALA A 242 -4.80 25.00 9.59
N GLN A 243 -5.27 23.95 8.92
CA GLN A 243 -5.98 22.85 9.55
C GLN A 243 -5.15 22.16 10.62
N TRP A 244 -3.89 21.81 10.30
CA TRP A 244 -3.03 21.15 11.29
C TRP A 244 -2.68 22.04 12.46
N LEU A 245 -2.43 23.34 12.24
CA LEU A 245 -2.21 24.30 13.34
C LEU A 245 -3.44 24.39 14.24
N ALA A 246 -4.64 24.50 13.66
CA ALA A 246 -5.88 24.50 14.42
C ALA A 246 -6.09 23.20 15.22
N SER A 247 -5.75 22.03 14.62
CA SER A 247 -5.83 20.74 15.34
C SER A 247 -4.84 20.62 16.50
N PHE A 248 -3.75 21.36 16.48
CA PHE A 248 -2.79 21.51 17.60
C PHE A 248 -3.17 22.62 18.59
N GLY A 249 -4.34 23.26 18.44
CA GLY A 249 -4.83 24.27 19.35
C GLY A 249 -4.25 25.67 19.13
N VAL A 250 -3.60 25.94 18.00
CA VAL A 250 -3.10 27.26 17.62
C VAL A 250 -4.29 28.14 17.24
N ASP A 251 -4.35 29.37 17.81
CA ASP A 251 -5.43 30.31 17.54
C ASP A 251 -5.37 30.88 16.10
N GLN A 252 -6.52 31.41 15.65
CA GLN A 252 -6.69 31.89 14.28
C GLN A 252 -5.70 33.00 13.90
N GLN A 253 -5.35 33.87 14.83
CA GLN A 253 -4.43 34.99 14.58
C GLN A 253 -3.01 34.47 14.37
N ALA A 254 -2.58 33.52 15.20
CA ALA A 254 -1.27 32.87 15.07
C ALA A 254 -1.19 32.00 13.80
N VAL A 255 -2.29 31.32 13.40
CA VAL A 255 -2.37 30.58 12.12
C VAL A 255 -2.10 31.52 10.95
N GLU A 256 -2.72 32.72 10.92
CA GLU A 256 -2.50 33.67 9.84
C GLU A 256 -1.08 34.23 9.83
N ALA A 257 -0.51 34.52 11.01
CA ALA A 257 0.88 34.97 11.14
C ALA A 257 1.90 33.90 10.71
N ALA A 258 1.58 32.61 10.85
CA ALA A 258 2.45 31.51 10.50
C ALA A 258 2.60 31.28 8.97
N ARG A 259 1.71 31.84 8.12
CA ARG A 259 1.66 31.58 6.67
C ARG A 259 2.99 31.85 5.96
N ALA A 260 3.63 32.97 6.23
CA ALA A 260 4.91 33.31 5.62
C ALA A 260 6.01 32.32 6.01
N GLN A 261 6.06 31.92 7.28
CA GLN A 261 7.02 30.92 7.77
C GLN A 261 6.75 29.54 7.16
N ALA A 262 5.48 29.15 6.97
CA ALA A 262 5.11 27.90 6.33
C ALA A 262 5.61 27.84 4.87
N LEU A 263 5.55 28.94 4.14
CA LEU A 263 6.05 29.00 2.76
C LEU A 263 7.58 28.89 2.70
N VAL A 264 8.30 29.56 3.61
CA VAL A 264 9.76 29.43 3.74
C VAL A 264 10.12 27.98 4.05
N TRP A 265 9.42 27.36 5.01
CA TRP A 265 9.61 25.94 5.36
C TRP A 265 9.41 24.99 4.19
N ALA A 266 8.39 25.23 3.36
CA ALA A 266 8.13 24.45 2.15
C ALA A 266 9.23 24.64 1.09
N LEU A 267 9.72 25.87 0.93
CA LEU A 267 10.81 26.19 0.00
C LEU A 267 12.11 25.47 0.38
N GLU A 268 12.51 25.50 1.65
CA GLU A 268 13.69 24.81 2.17
C GLU A 268 13.63 23.29 1.93
N ARG A 269 12.45 22.70 1.91
CA ARG A 269 12.22 21.25 1.68
C ARG A 269 11.92 20.91 0.23
N GLY A 270 11.87 21.90 -0.66
CA GLY A 270 11.61 21.74 -2.08
C GLY A 270 10.22 21.14 -2.40
N SER A 271 9.27 21.21 -1.44
CA SER A 271 7.96 20.55 -1.63
C SER A 271 6.85 21.22 -0.83
N ARG A 272 5.72 21.45 -1.49
CA ARG A 272 4.43 21.80 -0.88
C ARG A 272 3.56 20.56 -0.79
N SER A 273 3.83 19.70 0.19
CA SER A 273 3.10 18.45 0.40
C SER A 273 2.40 18.41 1.76
N GLY A 274 1.38 17.57 1.92
CA GLY A 274 0.69 17.39 3.21
C GLY A 274 1.63 16.93 4.32
N ARG A 275 2.66 16.15 3.99
CA ARG A 275 3.71 15.76 4.95
C ARG A 275 4.51 16.97 5.43
N VAL A 276 4.90 17.85 4.53
CA VAL A 276 5.66 19.06 4.86
C VAL A 276 4.79 20.03 5.67
N ALA A 277 3.50 20.16 5.31
CA ALA A 277 2.53 20.96 6.06
C ALA A 277 2.37 20.46 7.50
N TYR A 278 2.18 19.15 7.70
CA TYR A 278 2.09 18.55 9.03
C TYR A 278 3.36 18.74 9.86
N GLN A 279 4.54 18.56 9.24
CA GLN A 279 5.83 18.76 9.92
C GLN A 279 6.02 20.21 10.38
N PHE A 280 5.67 21.18 9.52
CA PHE A 280 5.68 22.59 9.89
C PHE A 280 4.73 22.87 11.05
N ALA A 281 3.47 22.46 10.92
CA ALA A 281 2.46 22.73 11.94
C ALA A 281 2.86 22.14 13.31
N ARG A 282 3.44 20.93 13.32
CA ARG A 282 3.93 20.29 14.54
C ARG A 282 5.10 21.03 15.17
N ASP A 283 6.07 21.49 14.37
CA ASP A 283 7.22 22.28 14.85
C ASP A 283 6.78 23.63 15.38
N TYR A 284 5.88 24.31 14.63
CA TYR A 284 5.35 25.62 15.02
C TYR A 284 4.55 25.54 16.33
N ALA A 285 3.61 24.60 16.41
CA ALA A 285 2.81 24.41 17.62
C ALA A 285 3.71 24.08 18.83
N GLY A 286 4.68 23.17 18.66
CA GLY A 286 5.61 22.82 19.75
C GLY A 286 6.47 23.97 20.27
N LYS A 287 6.73 24.99 19.44
CA LYS A 287 7.46 26.21 19.84
C LYS A 287 6.58 27.27 20.49
N HIS A 288 5.27 27.24 20.21
CA HIS A 288 4.32 28.29 20.64
C HIS A 288 3.24 27.75 21.58
N SER A 289 3.25 26.45 21.92
CA SER A 289 2.40 25.89 22.98
C SER A 289 2.92 26.41 24.32
N GLN A 290 2.09 27.16 25.06
CA GLN A 290 2.31 27.52 26.46
C GLN A 290 1.93 26.38 27.37
#